data_380f014d1df5e6a3bbcebbc76b5fd10c
#
_entry.id   380f014d1df5e6a3bbcebbc76b5fd10c
#
_cell.length_a   1.000
_cell.length_b   1.000
_cell.length_c   1.000
_cell.angle_alpha   90.00
_cell.angle_beta   90.00
_cell.angle_gamma   90.00
#
_symmetry.space_group_name_H-M   'P 1'
#
loop_
_entity.id
_entity.type
_entity.pdbx_description
1 polymer ?
#
loop_
_entity_poly.entity_id
_entity_poly.type
_entity_poly.pdbx_seq_one_letter_code
_entity_poly.pdbx_strand_id
1 'polypeptide(L)'
;SELFPEGIPSVALHSPGAPVFDSAIEAYAAEHTAAQFAEDMSRVGIPCSVVMNYEMMENHPHYLARNTWVEWDTVDGKTVKGVTSVPRFANNPSQIWRGCPSQGMDNDDILEEIGFTAQEIEKMYEDGLLRKSDYVGGL
;
A
#
# COMPACT_ATOMS: atom_id res chain seq x y z
N SER A 1 1.99 -36.91 -20.36
CA SER A 1 1.27 -37.88 -19.54
C SER A 1 -0.23 -37.53 -19.55
N GLU A 2 -1.11 -38.43 -19.14
CA GLU A 2 -2.55 -38.13 -19.04
C GLU A 2 -2.83 -36.97 -18.07
N LEU A 3 -2.05 -36.83 -17.01
CA LEU A 3 -2.17 -35.72 -16.05
C LEU A 3 -1.65 -34.39 -16.59
N PHE A 4 -0.67 -34.44 -17.49
CA PHE A 4 -0.01 -33.26 -18.08
C PHE A 4 0.10 -33.46 -19.61
N PRO A 5 -0.99 -33.27 -20.38
CA PRO A 5 -0.97 -33.35 -21.82
C PRO A 5 -0.02 -32.34 -22.44
N GLU A 6 0.63 -32.71 -23.55
CA GLU A 6 1.49 -31.79 -24.28
C GLU A 6 0.73 -30.57 -24.78
N GLY A 7 1.36 -29.39 -24.69
CA GLY A 7 0.77 -28.13 -25.16
C GLY A 7 -0.17 -27.43 -24.17
N ILE A 8 -0.37 -27.96 -22.97
CA ILE A 8 -1.10 -27.24 -21.93
C ILE A 8 -0.13 -26.34 -21.16
N PRO A 9 -0.29 -25.00 -21.20
CA PRO A 9 0.64 -24.06 -20.60
C PRO A 9 0.48 -23.94 -19.07
N SER A 10 -0.59 -24.49 -18.50
CA SER A 10 -0.88 -24.38 -17.07
C SER A 10 -1.73 -25.56 -16.58
N VAL A 11 -1.64 -25.83 -15.29
CA VAL A 11 -2.48 -26.82 -14.60
C VAL A 11 -3.69 -26.11 -14.01
N ALA A 12 -4.90 -26.53 -14.41
CA ALA A 12 -6.11 -25.94 -13.83
C ALA A 12 -6.28 -26.34 -12.37
N LEU A 13 -6.72 -25.40 -11.53
CA LEU A 13 -6.79 -25.54 -10.07
C LEU A 13 -7.50 -26.80 -9.56
N HIS A 14 -8.49 -27.29 -10.31
CA HIS A 14 -9.28 -28.49 -9.94
C HIS A 14 -9.07 -29.67 -10.90
N SER A 15 -7.98 -29.64 -11.69
CA SER A 15 -7.64 -30.76 -12.58
C SER A 15 -7.05 -31.94 -11.77
N PRO A 16 -7.11 -33.17 -12.28
CA PRO A 16 -6.48 -34.32 -11.64
C PRO A 16 -4.97 -34.18 -11.45
N GLY A 17 -4.31 -33.34 -12.24
CA GLY A 17 -2.88 -33.04 -12.13
C GLY A 17 -2.52 -32.02 -11.04
N ALA A 18 -3.48 -31.22 -10.56
CA ALA A 18 -3.21 -30.14 -9.61
C ALA A 18 -2.56 -30.63 -8.30
N PRO A 19 -3.04 -31.67 -7.61
CA PRO A 19 -2.40 -32.15 -6.38
C PRO A 19 -0.97 -32.66 -6.58
N VAL A 20 -0.68 -33.24 -7.74
CA VAL A 20 0.69 -33.71 -8.08
C VAL A 20 1.60 -32.53 -8.29
N PHE A 21 1.12 -31.49 -8.98
CA PHE A 21 1.85 -30.26 -9.22
C PHE A 21 2.12 -29.51 -7.91
N ASP A 22 1.10 -29.33 -7.07
CA ASP A 22 1.21 -28.68 -5.76
C ASP A 22 2.24 -29.39 -4.87
N SER A 23 2.16 -30.71 -4.77
CA SER A 23 3.14 -31.51 -3.99
C SER A 23 4.57 -31.37 -4.49
N ALA A 24 4.77 -31.25 -5.80
CA ALA A 24 6.09 -31.02 -6.37
C ALA A 24 6.63 -29.62 -6.05
N ILE A 25 5.77 -28.60 -6.10
CA ILE A 25 6.12 -27.23 -5.71
C ILE A 25 6.47 -27.18 -4.22
N GLU A 26 5.63 -27.76 -3.35
CA GLU A 26 5.86 -27.81 -1.90
C GLU A 26 7.18 -28.50 -1.55
N ALA A 27 7.46 -29.65 -2.16
CA ALA A 27 8.71 -30.37 -1.95
C ALA A 27 9.93 -29.54 -2.38
N TYR A 28 9.85 -28.87 -3.53
CA TYR A 28 10.95 -28.01 -4.00
C TYR A 28 11.12 -26.78 -3.09
N ALA A 29 10.02 -26.15 -2.69
CA ALA A 29 10.03 -24.99 -1.80
C ALA A 29 10.60 -25.32 -0.40
N ALA A 30 10.39 -26.53 0.09
CA ALA A 30 10.90 -26.95 1.40
C ALA A 30 12.45 -27.02 1.48
N GLU A 31 13.10 -27.19 0.35
CA GLU A 31 14.56 -27.29 0.24
C GLU A 31 15.27 -25.98 -0.15
N HIS A 32 14.49 -24.91 -0.45
CA HIS A 32 15.01 -23.65 -0.97
C HIS A 32 14.52 -22.45 -0.16
N THR A 33 15.32 -21.40 -0.11
CA THR A 33 14.84 -20.11 0.37
C THR A 33 13.85 -19.50 -0.63
N ALA A 34 12.97 -18.63 -0.17
CA ALA A 34 12.02 -17.95 -1.05
C ALA A 34 12.70 -17.18 -2.20
N ALA A 35 13.88 -16.59 -1.96
CA ALA A 35 14.67 -15.90 -2.98
C ALA A 35 15.21 -16.87 -4.02
N GLN A 36 15.79 -18.00 -3.61
CA GLN A 36 16.29 -19.04 -4.51
C GLN A 36 15.16 -19.62 -5.36
N PHE A 37 14.04 -19.94 -4.72
CA PHE A 37 12.85 -20.43 -5.41
C PHE A 37 12.37 -19.45 -6.49
N ALA A 38 12.24 -18.16 -6.16
CA ALA A 38 11.82 -17.15 -7.12
C ALA A 38 12.82 -16.98 -8.29
N GLU A 39 14.11 -17.05 -8.01
CA GLU A 39 15.15 -16.99 -9.04
C GLU A 39 15.09 -18.20 -9.98
N ASP A 40 14.96 -19.40 -9.44
CA ASP A 40 14.91 -20.63 -10.24
C ASP A 40 13.65 -20.69 -11.11
N MET A 41 12.50 -20.28 -10.57
CA MET A 41 11.26 -20.16 -11.35
C MET A 41 11.39 -19.13 -12.47
N SER A 42 11.99 -17.98 -12.18
CA SER A 42 12.25 -16.94 -13.19
C SER A 42 13.17 -17.45 -14.32
N ARG A 43 14.19 -18.23 -13.97
CA ARG A 43 15.15 -18.79 -14.94
C ARG A 43 14.49 -19.73 -15.95
N VAL A 44 13.43 -20.41 -15.56
CA VAL A 44 12.64 -21.29 -16.44
C VAL A 44 11.41 -20.60 -17.03
N GLY A 45 11.26 -19.29 -16.83
CA GLY A 45 10.17 -18.49 -17.41
C GLY A 45 8.85 -18.59 -16.67
N ILE A 46 8.84 -19.08 -15.43
CA ILE A 46 7.65 -19.13 -14.57
C ILE A 46 7.60 -17.84 -13.75
N PRO A 47 6.54 -17.00 -13.90
CA PRO A 47 6.37 -15.81 -13.09
C PRO A 47 6.23 -16.18 -11.61
N CYS A 48 7.18 -15.72 -10.81
CA CYS A 48 7.21 -15.97 -9.38
C CYS A 48 7.85 -14.80 -8.65
N SER A 49 7.36 -14.48 -7.46
CA SER A 49 7.95 -13.48 -6.58
C SER A 49 7.76 -13.82 -5.13
N VAL A 50 8.63 -13.31 -4.30
CA VAL A 50 8.51 -13.45 -2.83
C VAL A 50 7.36 -12.59 -2.32
N VAL A 51 6.53 -13.12 -1.43
CA VAL A 51 5.57 -12.31 -0.66
C VAL A 51 6.37 -11.50 0.36
N MET A 52 6.42 -10.20 0.16
CA MET A 52 7.27 -9.30 0.94
C MET A 52 6.53 -8.74 2.15
N ASN A 53 7.22 -8.63 3.28
CA ASN A 53 6.83 -7.76 4.39
C ASN A 53 7.37 -6.34 4.17
N TYR A 54 7.01 -5.39 5.06
CA TYR A 54 7.44 -3.98 4.92
C TYR A 54 8.95 -3.80 4.96
N GLU A 55 9.67 -4.52 5.80
CA GLU A 55 11.13 -4.47 5.91
C GLU A 55 11.80 -4.92 4.60
N MET A 56 11.31 -5.99 4.00
CA MET A 56 11.80 -6.47 2.70
C MET A 56 11.49 -5.47 1.60
N MET A 57 10.30 -4.87 1.60
CA MET A 57 9.91 -3.85 0.61
C MET A 57 10.74 -2.58 0.74
N GLU A 58 11.03 -2.15 1.97
CA GLU A 58 11.80 -0.93 2.25
C GLU A 58 13.21 -0.98 1.65
N ASN A 59 13.82 -2.16 1.67
CA ASN A 59 15.18 -2.38 1.17
C ASN A 59 15.23 -2.96 -0.26
N HIS A 60 14.09 -3.20 -0.88
CA HIS A 60 14.05 -3.84 -2.19
C HIS A 60 14.47 -2.87 -3.30
N PRO A 61 15.41 -3.25 -4.20
CA PRO A 61 15.96 -2.38 -5.24
C PRO A 61 14.91 -1.71 -6.13
N HIS A 62 13.82 -2.41 -6.45
CA HIS A 62 12.72 -1.86 -7.25
C HIS A 62 12.03 -0.68 -6.56
N TYR A 63 11.70 -0.81 -5.28
CA TYR A 63 11.01 0.25 -4.53
C TYR A 63 11.94 1.44 -4.26
N LEU A 64 13.23 1.18 -4.04
CA LEU A 64 14.25 2.22 -3.91
C LEU A 64 14.43 2.99 -5.23
N ALA A 65 14.58 2.30 -6.35
CA ALA A 65 14.73 2.92 -7.67
C ALA A 65 13.49 3.75 -8.08
N ARG A 66 12.31 3.39 -7.57
CA ARG A 66 11.08 4.14 -7.80
C ARG A 66 10.82 5.25 -6.79
N ASN A 67 11.71 5.45 -5.81
CA ASN A 67 11.47 6.39 -4.70
C ASN A 67 10.07 6.20 -4.10
N THR A 68 9.73 4.94 -3.79
CA THR A 68 8.39 4.58 -3.30
C THR A 68 8.16 5.08 -1.88
N TRP A 69 9.22 5.16 -1.09
CA TRP A 69 9.18 5.56 0.30
C TRP A 69 9.47 7.05 0.43
N VAL A 70 8.62 7.74 1.15
CA VAL A 70 8.76 9.16 1.48
C VAL A 70 8.45 9.39 2.96
N GLU A 71 8.97 10.46 3.51
CA GLU A 71 8.74 10.86 4.89
C GLU A 71 7.92 12.15 4.91
N TRP A 72 7.04 12.28 5.89
CA TRP A 72 6.29 13.51 6.15
C TRP A 72 5.98 13.62 7.65
N ASP A 73 5.74 14.85 8.09
CA ASP A 73 5.35 15.09 9.46
C ASP A 73 3.84 14.95 9.65
N THR A 74 3.45 14.34 10.74
CA THR A 74 2.07 14.25 11.19
C THR A 74 1.67 15.49 11.97
N VAL A 75 0.38 15.73 12.14
CA VAL A 75 -0.13 16.92 12.87
C VAL A 75 0.30 16.97 14.36
N ASP A 76 0.71 15.85 14.93
CA ASP A 76 1.28 15.76 16.28
C ASP A 76 2.82 15.89 16.32
N GLY A 77 3.43 16.30 15.22
CA GLY A 77 4.85 16.59 15.11
C GLY A 77 5.77 15.39 15.03
N LYS A 78 5.23 14.22 14.73
CA LYS A 78 6.04 13.01 14.48
C LYS A 78 6.29 12.85 13.00
N THR A 79 7.50 12.44 12.64
CA THR A 79 7.83 12.04 11.28
C THR A 79 7.43 10.58 11.06
N VAL A 80 6.70 10.32 10.00
CA VAL A 80 6.33 8.97 9.56
C VAL A 80 6.88 8.71 8.16
N LYS A 81 7.17 7.45 7.88
CA LYS A 81 7.60 6.96 6.58
C LYS A 81 6.51 6.12 5.96
N GLY A 82 6.19 6.37 4.72
CA GLY A 82 5.15 5.62 4.02
C GLY A 82 5.30 5.68 2.50
N VAL A 83 4.30 5.18 1.82
CA VAL A 83 4.29 5.06 0.37
C VAL A 83 3.89 6.38 -0.28
N THR A 84 4.66 6.81 -1.29
CA THR A 84 4.32 7.98 -2.12
C THR A 84 3.05 7.74 -2.95
N SER A 85 2.50 8.81 -3.53
CA SER A 85 1.36 8.72 -4.45
C SER A 85 1.60 7.82 -5.65
N VAL A 86 0.59 7.03 -6.01
CA VAL A 86 0.54 6.19 -7.20
C VAL A 86 -0.76 6.51 -7.95
N PRO A 87 -0.71 6.75 -9.27
CA PRO A 87 0.44 6.74 -10.18
C PRO A 87 1.38 7.95 -10.00
N ARG A 88 2.63 7.80 -10.46
CA ARG A 88 3.58 8.92 -10.51
C ARG A 88 3.48 9.62 -11.87
N PHE A 89 3.21 10.91 -11.83
CA PHE A 89 3.17 11.76 -13.03
C PHE A 89 4.52 12.45 -13.23
N ALA A 90 5.13 12.29 -14.41
CA ALA A 90 6.45 12.86 -14.70
C ALA A 90 6.44 14.39 -14.73
N ASN A 91 5.39 14.97 -15.32
CA ASN A 91 5.29 16.42 -15.52
C ASN A 91 4.53 17.17 -14.40
N ASN A 92 3.85 16.42 -13.54
CA ASN A 92 3.11 16.98 -12.41
C ASN A 92 3.20 15.99 -11.22
N PRO A 93 4.37 15.90 -10.57
CA PRO A 93 4.58 14.96 -9.48
C PRO A 93 3.68 15.29 -8.30
N SER A 94 3.00 14.27 -7.77
CA SER A 94 2.20 14.39 -6.55
C SER A 94 3.11 14.66 -5.35
N GLN A 95 2.62 15.48 -4.42
CA GLN A 95 3.31 15.81 -3.18
C GLN A 95 2.40 15.53 -1.98
N ILE A 96 3.00 15.07 -0.90
CA ILE A 96 2.33 15.03 0.40
C ILE A 96 2.61 16.37 1.06
N TRP A 97 1.63 17.26 1.06
CA TRP A 97 1.78 18.63 1.56
C TRP A 97 1.47 18.74 3.06
N ARG A 98 0.76 17.76 3.63
CA ARG A 98 0.58 17.59 5.08
C ARG A 98 0.28 16.14 5.43
N GLY A 99 0.47 15.80 6.69
CA GLY A 99 0.08 14.52 7.26
C GLY A 99 -1.44 14.36 7.39
N CYS A 100 -1.88 13.20 7.86
CA CYS A 100 -3.29 12.93 8.11
C CYS A 100 -3.83 13.92 9.17
N PRO A 101 -4.87 14.71 8.86
CA PRO A 101 -5.48 15.61 9.83
C PRO A 101 -6.20 14.83 10.95
N SER A 102 -6.31 15.42 12.12
CA SER A 102 -7.19 14.92 13.15
C SER A 102 -8.66 15.23 12.81
N GLN A 103 -9.58 14.50 13.42
CA GLN A 103 -11.02 14.71 13.20
C GLN A 103 -11.42 16.13 13.62
N GLY A 104 -12.08 16.85 12.72
CA GLY A 104 -12.55 18.22 12.96
C GLY A 104 -11.50 19.31 12.81
N MET A 105 -10.27 18.98 12.37
CA MET A 105 -9.17 19.94 12.24
C MET A 105 -9.47 21.05 11.22
N ASP A 106 -10.18 20.72 10.15
CA ASP A 106 -10.49 21.64 9.05
C ASP A 106 -11.94 22.13 9.05
N ASN A 107 -12.70 21.90 10.14
CA ASN A 107 -14.14 22.24 10.18
C ASN A 107 -14.39 23.72 9.90
N ASP A 108 -13.69 24.59 10.59
CA ASP A 108 -13.93 26.03 10.53
C ASP A 108 -13.59 26.55 9.13
N ASP A 109 -12.39 26.21 8.60
CA ASP A 109 -11.94 26.64 7.29
C ASP A 109 -12.90 26.17 6.17
N ILE A 110 -13.33 24.90 6.21
CA ILE A 110 -14.26 24.36 5.21
C ILE A 110 -15.64 25.02 5.29
N LEU A 111 -16.17 25.21 6.49
CA LEU A 111 -17.49 25.80 6.66
C LEU A 111 -17.51 27.28 6.30
N GLU A 112 -16.45 28.02 6.63
CA GLU A 112 -16.28 29.41 6.18
C GLU A 112 -16.18 29.51 4.65
N GLU A 113 -15.40 28.62 4.00
CA GLU A 113 -15.27 28.58 2.55
C GLU A 113 -16.61 28.39 1.82
N ILE A 114 -17.52 27.60 2.39
CA ILE A 114 -18.86 27.35 1.83
C ILE A 114 -19.92 28.36 2.31
N GLY A 115 -19.52 29.37 3.13
CA GLY A 115 -20.30 30.56 3.41
C GLY A 115 -21.00 30.60 4.76
N PHE A 116 -20.68 29.70 5.70
CA PHE A 116 -21.16 29.82 7.09
C PHE A 116 -20.39 30.92 7.82
N THR A 117 -21.12 31.64 8.69
CA THR A 117 -20.50 32.62 9.57
C THR A 117 -19.86 31.95 10.79
N ALA A 118 -18.88 32.59 11.40
CA ALA A 118 -18.25 32.10 12.63
C ALA A 118 -19.27 31.84 13.75
N GLN A 119 -20.35 32.62 13.82
CA GLN A 119 -21.43 32.45 14.80
C GLN A 119 -22.25 31.18 14.54
N GLU A 120 -22.55 30.88 13.29
CA GLU A 120 -23.25 29.65 12.91
C GLU A 120 -22.40 28.42 13.19
N ILE A 121 -21.07 28.48 12.90
CA ILE A 121 -20.11 27.40 13.16
C ILE A 121 -20.01 27.14 14.69
N GLU A 122 -19.86 28.19 15.50
CA GLU A 122 -19.81 28.02 16.97
C GLU A 122 -21.10 27.39 17.50
N LYS A 123 -22.26 27.82 16.97
CA LYS A 123 -23.52 27.18 17.32
C LYS A 123 -23.58 25.70 16.96
N MET A 124 -23.02 25.29 15.84
CA MET A 124 -22.92 23.87 15.45
C MET A 124 -22.06 23.06 16.44
N TYR A 125 -21.01 23.67 17.00
CA TYR A 125 -20.22 23.03 18.05
C TYR A 125 -21.01 22.90 19.35
N GLU A 126 -21.75 23.97 19.77
CA GLU A 126 -22.63 23.96 20.96
C GLU A 126 -23.71 22.89 20.82
N ASP A 127 -24.32 22.77 19.65
CA ASP A 127 -25.40 21.82 19.37
C ASP A 127 -24.84 20.36 19.18
N GLY A 128 -23.51 20.15 19.26
CA GLY A 128 -22.85 18.84 19.12
C GLY A 128 -22.86 18.28 17.71
N LEU A 129 -23.10 19.10 16.69
CA LEU A 129 -23.06 18.73 15.28
C LEU A 129 -21.63 18.62 14.76
N LEU A 130 -20.72 19.37 15.36
CA LEU A 130 -19.30 19.37 15.05
C LEU A 130 -18.47 18.90 16.25
N ARG A 131 -17.32 18.30 15.95
CA ARG A 131 -16.31 17.97 16.96
C ARG A 131 -15.07 18.82 16.75
N LYS A 132 -14.58 19.46 17.82
CA LYS A 132 -13.30 20.16 17.78
C LYS A 132 -12.15 19.17 17.67
N SER A 133 -11.12 19.54 16.95
CA SER A 133 -9.89 18.78 16.88
C SER A 133 -9.21 18.70 18.23
N ASP A 134 -8.67 17.54 18.59
CA ASP A 134 -7.83 17.35 19.77
C ASP A 134 -6.43 17.98 19.59
N TYR A 135 -6.07 18.34 18.35
CA TYR A 135 -4.79 18.96 17.96
C TYR A 135 -5.04 20.38 17.47
N VAL A 136 -4.69 21.35 18.30
CA VAL A 136 -4.62 22.78 17.95
C VAL A 136 -3.15 23.10 17.67
N GLY A 137 -2.62 22.57 16.59
CA GLY A 137 -1.27 22.83 16.17
C GLY A 137 -1.30 23.54 14.83
N GLY A 138 -0.88 24.80 14.80
CA GLY A 138 -0.61 25.48 13.53
C GLY A 138 0.46 24.74 12.73
N LEU A 139 0.28 24.67 11.43
CA LEU A 139 1.32 24.36 10.46
C LEU A 139 2.38 25.45 10.47
#